data_aaf835799cb1626687656e27ae2139cb
#
_entry.id   aaf835799cb1626687656e27ae2139cb
#
_cell.length_a   1.000
_cell.length_b   1.000
_cell.length_c   1.000
_cell.angle_alpha   90.00
_cell.angle_beta   90.00
_cell.angle_gamma   90.00
#
_symmetry.space_group_name_H-M   'P 1'
#
loop_
_entity.id
_entity.type
_entity.pdbx_description
1 polymer ?
#
loop_
_entity_poly.entity_id
_entity_poly.type
_entity_poly.pdbx_seq_one_letter_code
_entity_poly.pdbx_strand_id
1 'polypeptide(L)'
;RNIFQGNETVHFRLGTVTGINPALQTVSLRNSDPLSYDHLILAAGAVSTDFGIPGVEEHGYPLKNVPDAVALRNRVLRQFERYDRQRDAAGEGALTFVVVGGGPTGVEMAGAFVELFDTLNDDFARFDTRTHARCLLLEMEDGLLPPYKRPQQRYTETVLEARGVDVRTGTAVERVDPNQVHLQSGGAIKTQTLVWAAGVEASPVAGM
;
A
#
# COMPACT_ATOMS: atom_id res chain seq x y z
N ARG A 1 -15.90 14.57 13.99
CA ARG A 1 -17.11 15.30 14.45
C ARG A 1 -16.93 15.90 15.85
N ASN A 2 -16.34 15.17 16.78
CA ASN A 2 -16.18 15.62 18.18
C ASN A 2 -15.10 16.70 18.37
N ILE A 3 -14.13 16.84 17.47
CA ILE A 3 -13.03 17.81 17.57
C ILE A 3 -13.55 19.26 17.54
N PHE A 4 -14.65 19.51 16.84
CA PHE A 4 -15.24 20.84 16.69
C PHE A 4 -16.51 21.04 17.54
N GLN A 5 -16.81 20.13 18.45
CA GLN A 5 -18.00 20.17 19.28
C GLN A 5 -17.91 21.35 20.25
N GLY A 6 -18.90 22.24 20.23
CA GLY A 6 -18.94 23.46 21.06
C GLY A 6 -18.33 24.71 20.43
N ASN A 7 -17.83 24.64 19.19
CA ASN A 7 -17.37 25.81 18.45
C ASN A 7 -18.45 26.27 17.46
N GLU A 8 -19.11 27.39 17.74
CA GLU A 8 -20.23 27.93 16.93
C GLU A 8 -19.76 28.49 15.58
N THR A 9 -18.46 28.75 15.41
CA THR A 9 -17.89 29.29 14.16
C THR A 9 -17.42 28.21 13.18
N VAL A 10 -17.44 26.94 13.60
CA VAL A 10 -17.01 25.82 12.75
C VAL A 10 -18.23 24.96 12.34
N HIS A 11 -18.50 24.93 11.04
CA HIS A 11 -19.57 24.14 10.45
C HIS A 11 -19.00 22.95 9.68
N PHE A 12 -19.15 21.73 10.21
CA PHE A 12 -18.76 20.51 9.51
C PHE A 12 -19.84 20.12 8.49
N ARG A 13 -19.44 19.97 7.22
CA ARG A 13 -20.31 19.51 6.15
C ARG A 13 -19.69 18.28 5.46
N LEU A 14 -20.35 17.14 5.53
CA LEU A 14 -19.98 15.94 4.81
C LEU A 14 -20.52 16.02 3.38
N GLY A 15 -19.66 15.83 2.38
CA GLY A 15 -20.04 15.86 0.97
C GLY A 15 -18.88 15.47 0.06
N THR A 16 -19.21 15.11 -1.18
CA THR A 16 -18.21 14.87 -2.23
C THR A 16 -18.06 16.12 -3.07
N VAL A 17 -16.85 16.69 -3.09
CA VAL A 17 -16.50 17.80 -3.97
C VAL A 17 -16.46 17.28 -5.41
N THR A 18 -17.15 17.98 -6.32
CA THR A 18 -17.25 17.65 -7.76
C THR A 18 -16.69 18.73 -8.67
N GLY A 19 -16.35 19.88 -8.12
CA GLY A 19 -15.73 20.97 -8.85
C GLY A 19 -15.39 22.15 -7.96
N ILE A 20 -14.42 22.93 -8.38
CA ILE A 20 -14.01 24.19 -7.75
C ILE A 20 -14.00 25.26 -8.83
N ASN A 21 -14.67 26.38 -8.61
CA ASN A 21 -14.63 27.53 -9.49
C ASN A 21 -13.96 28.72 -8.78
N PRO A 22 -12.66 28.95 -9.02
CA PRO A 22 -11.94 30.05 -8.38
C PRO A 22 -12.45 31.44 -8.76
N ALA A 23 -12.97 31.62 -9.99
CA ALA A 23 -13.48 32.91 -10.44
C ALA A 23 -14.80 33.30 -9.75
N LEU A 24 -15.65 32.32 -9.47
CA LEU A 24 -16.91 32.50 -8.73
C LEU A 24 -16.77 32.27 -7.23
N GLN A 25 -15.58 31.89 -6.78
CA GLN A 25 -15.29 31.53 -5.37
C GLN A 25 -16.31 30.52 -4.83
N THR A 26 -16.55 29.42 -5.58
CA THR A 26 -17.51 28.40 -5.22
C THR A 26 -16.92 27.00 -5.29
N VAL A 27 -17.36 26.12 -4.38
CA VAL A 27 -17.10 24.69 -4.38
C VAL A 27 -18.41 23.93 -4.63
N SER A 28 -18.43 23.15 -5.71
CA SER A 28 -19.57 22.30 -6.07
C SER A 28 -19.52 20.98 -5.28
N LEU A 29 -20.68 20.57 -4.77
CA LEU A 29 -20.86 19.31 -4.04
C LEU A 29 -21.85 18.41 -4.79
N ARG A 30 -21.62 17.10 -4.72
CA ARG A 30 -22.56 16.12 -5.27
C ARG A 30 -23.88 16.16 -4.50
N ASN A 31 -24.99 16.37 -5.22
CA ASN A 31 -26.35 16.38 -4.67
C ASN A 31 -26.58 17.41 -3.55
N SER A 32 -25.92 18.56 -3.66
CA SER A 32 -26.07 19.66 -2.68
C SER A 32 -25.77 21.00 -3.36
N ASP A 33 -26.28 22.08 -2.75
CA ASP A 33 -25.97 23.44 -3.22
C ASP A 33 -24.49 23.74 -3.12
N PRO A 34 -23.91 24.52 -4.07
CA PRO A 34 -22.53 24.96 -4.00
C PRO A 34 -22.27 25.77 -2.71
N LEU A 35 -21.04 25.72 -2.24
CA LEU A 35 -20.55 26.53 -1.13
C LEU A 35 -19.74 27.71 -1.67
N SER A 36 -20.12 28.92 -1.27
CA SER A 36 -19.31 30.12 -1.52
C SER A 36 -18.23 30.26 -0.45
N TYR A 37 -17.09 30.86 -0.81
CA TYR A 37 -15.99 31.13 0.10
C TYR A 37 -15.27 32.45 -0.22
N ASP A 38 -14.71 33.08 0.79
CA ASP A 38 -13.76 34.18 0.64
C ASP A 38 -12.32 33.65 0.50
N HIS A 39 -12.01 32.60 1.26
CA HIS A 39 -10.71 31.89 1.24
C HIS A 39 -10.95 30.39 1.23
N LEU A 40 -10.24 29.66 0.35
CA LEU A 40 -10.30 28.20 0.26
C LEU A 40 -8.96 27.58 0.68
N ILE A 41 -9.01 26.68 1.64
CA ILE A 41 -7.88 25.79 1.95
C ILE A 41 -8.18 24.42 1.36
N LEU A 42 -7.43 24.02 0.34
CA LEU A 42 -7.56 22.71 -0.30
C LEU A 42 -6.61 21.71 0.34
N ALA A 43 -7.15 20.81 1.15
CA ALA A 43 -6.41 19.78 1.88
C ALA A 43 -6.92 18.37 1.50
N ALA A 44 -7.05 18.11 0.19
CA ALA A 44 -7.67 16.91 -0.37
C ALA A 44 -6.80 15.64 -0.27
N GLY A 45 -5.58 15.75 0.25
CA GLY A 45 -4.66 14.63 0.39
C GLY A 45 -4.10 14.12 -0.94
N ALA A 46 -3.77 12.83 -0.97
CA ALA A 46 -3.21 12.15 -2.12
C ALA A 46 -3.92 10.82 -2.36
N VAL A 47 -3.81 10.30 -3.56
CA VAL A 47 -4.27 8.96 -3.97
C VAL A 47 -3.07 8.09 -4.33
N SER A 48 -3.23 6.77 -4.31
CA SER A 48 -2.20 5.87 -4.83
C SER A 48 -2.10 6.01 -6.34
N THR A 49 -0.88 5.91 -6.88
CA THR A 49 -0.64 5.85 -8.33
C THR A 49 0.09 4.55 -8.65
N ASP A 50 -0.26 3.94 -9.78
CA ASP A 50 0.38 2.74 -10.32
C ASP A 50 1.51 3.08 -11.30
N PHE A 51 1.75 4.37 -11.55
CA PHE A 51 2.69 4.88 -12.56
C PHE A 51 2.45 4.35 -13.98
N GLY A 52 1.25 3.87 -14.28
CA GLY A 52 0.91 3.25 -15.56
C GLY A 52 1.53 1.87 -15.77
N ILE A 53 1.99 1.21 -14.71
CA ILE A 53 2.55 -0.15 -14.79
C ILE A 53 1.39 -1.14 -14.97
N PRO A 54 1.39 -1.92 -16.09
CA PRO A 54 0.30 -2.82 -16.42
C PRO A 54 0.02 -3.84 -15.31
N GLY A 55 -1.25 -4.03 -14.96
CA GLY A 55 -1.74 -5.02 -14.03
C GLY A 55 -1.62 -4.65 -12.55
N VAL A 56 -1.03 -3.49 -12.20
CA VAL A 56 -0.97 -3.04 -10.80
C VAL A 56 -2.34 -2.71 -10.26
N GLU A 57 -3.18 -2.00 -11.05
CA GLU A 57 -4.54 -1.64 -10.63
C GLU A 57 -5.41 -2.90 -10.40
N GLU A 58 -5.29 -3.92 -11.27
CA GLU A 58 -6.12 -5.12 -11.23
C GLU A 58 -5.66 -6.14 -10.18
N HIS A 59 -4.36 -6.23 -9.91
CA HIS A 59 -3.77 -7.32 -9.13
C HIS A 59 -3.02 -6.86 -7.88
N GLY A 60 -2.69 -5.58 -7.78
CA GLY A 60 -2.03 -4.99 -6.62
C GLY A 60 -3.02 -4.59 -5.51
N TYR A 61 -2.53 -4.59 -4.29
CA TYR A 61 -3.24 -4.05 -3.12
C TYR A 61 -2.59 -2.72 -2.74
N PRO A 62 -3.24 -1.57 -3.01
CA PRO A 62 -2.77 -0.30 -2.49
C PRO A 62 -2.88 -0.29 -0.96
N LEU A 63 -2.14 0.61 -0.31
CA LEU A 63 -2.20 0.79 1.14
C LEU A 63 -2.26 2.28 1.47
N LYS A 64 -3.41 2.90 1.23
CA LYS A 64 -3.61 4.34 1.42
C LYS A 64 -4.68 4.67 2.43
N ASN A 65 -5.70 3.84 2.54
CA ASN A 65 -6.88 4.08 3.38
C ASN A 65 -7.29 2.82 4.16
N VAL A 66 -8.24 2.96 5.08
CA VAL A 66 -8.71 1.83 5.91
C VAL A 66 -9.33 0.70 5.08
N PRO A 67 -10.17 0.94 4.06
CA PRO A 67 -10.64 -0.11 3.16
C PRO A 67 -9.52 -0.93 2.52
N ASP A 68 -8.43 -0.29 2.06
CA ASP A 68 -7.26 -0.98 1.49
C ASP A 68 -6.62 -1.93 2.51
N ALA A 69 -6.41 -1.44 3.73
CA ALA A 69 -5.84 -2.24 4.82
C ALA A 69 -6.72 -3.45 5.17
N VAL A 70 -8.04 -3.28 5.18
CA VAL A 70 -9.00 -4.37 5.42
C VAL A 70 -8.97 -5.39 4.28
N ALA A 71 -8.92 -4.94 3.02
CA ALA A 71 -8.84 -5.80 1.85
C ALA A 71 -7.55 -6.63 1.87
N LEU A 72 -6.41 -5.98 2.13
CA LEU A 72 -5.10 -6.64 2.24
C LEU A 72 -5.08 -7.65 3.39
N ARG A 73 -5.50 -7.28 4.60
CA ARG A 73 -5.61 -8.22 5.73
C ARG A 73 -6.41 -9.46 5.37
N ASN A 74 -7.60 -9.26 4.80
CA ASN A 74 -8.46 -10.38 4.43
C ASN A 74 -7.82 -11.25 3.33
N ARG A 75 -7.08 -10.65 2.39
CA ARG A 75 -6.32 -11.38 1.39
C ARG A 75 -5.26 -12.24 2.03
N VAL A 76 -4.45 -11.68 2.90
CA VAL A 76 -3.35 -12.37 3.60
C VAL A 76 -3.88 -13.57 4.39
N LEU A 77 -4.87 -13.39 5.25
CA LEU A 77 -5.45 -14.47 6.04
C LEU A 77 -6.02 -15.60 5.16
N ARG A 78 -6.72 -15.26 4.07
CA ARG A 78 -7.23 -16.27 3.11
C ARG A 78 -6.10 -17.07 2.45
N GLN A 79 -4.93 -16.48 2.21
CA GLN A 79 -3.80 -17.23 1.65
C GLN A 79 -3.28 -18.26 2.64
N PHE A 80 -3.14 -17.91 3.92
CA PHE A 80 -2.74 -18.84 4.97
C PHE A 80 -3.78 -19.95 5.14
N GLU A 81 -5.07 -19.62 5.25
CA GLU A 81 -6.16 -20.59 5.36
C GLU A 81 -6.23 -21.55 4.16
N ARG A 82 -6.04 -21.02 2.94
CA ARG A 82 -6.03 -21.83 1.73
C ARG A 82 -4.82 -22.77 1.70
N TYR A 83 -3.65 -22.27 2.07
CA TYR A 83 -2.43 -23.07 2.14
C TYR A 83 -2.54 -24.17 3.19
N ASP A 84 -3.12 -23.89 4.35
CA ASP A 84 -3.35 -24.89 5.42
C ASP A 84 -4.28 -26.01 4.98
N ARG A 85 -5.35 -25.67 4.26
CA ARG A 85 -6.34 -26.67 3.79
C ARG A 85 -5.85 -27.53 2.63
N GLN A 86 -5.17 -26.94 1.66
CA GLN A 86 -4.84 -27.56 0.38
C GLN A 86 -3.48 -27.07 -0.14
N ARG A 87 -2.41 -27.46 0.52
CA ARG A 87 -1.05 -26.99 0.23
C ARG A 87 -0.68 -27.12 -1.25
N ASP A 88 -0.88 -28.30 -1.84
CA ASP A 88 -0.54 -28.57 -3.24
C ASP A 88 -1.41 -27.76 -4.23
N ALA A 89 -2.67 -27.49 -3.88
CA ALA A 89 -3.59 -26.71 -4.69
C ALA A 89 -3.50 -25.19 -4.44
N ALA A 90 -2.77 -24.76 -3.41
CA ALA A 90 -2.58 -23.33 -3.13
C ALA A 90 -1.81 -22.64 -4.25
N GLY A 91 -0.95 -23.39 -4.95
CA GLY A 91 -0.16 -22.92 -6.07
C GLY A 91 1.14 -22.26 -5.63
N GLU A 92 2.05 -22.15 -6.58
CA GLU A 92 3.35 -21.53 -6.36
C GLU A 92 3.20 -20.05 -5.98
N GLY A 93 3.95 -19.57 -5.00
CA GLY A 93 3.90 -18.18 -4.52
C GLY A 93 2.69 -17.83 -3.64
N ALA A 94 1.88 -18.80 -3.20
CA ALA A 94 0.71 -18.55 -2.35
C ALA A 94 1.05 -17.80 -1.07
N LEU A 95 2.15 -18.17 -0.40
CA LEU A 95 2.67 -17.51 0.80
C LEU A 95 3.90 -16.62 0.53
N THR A 96 4.07 -16.16 -0.71
CA THR A 96 5.05 -15.14 -1.05
C THR A 96 4.33 -13.80 -1.14
N PHE A 97 4.68 -12.88 -0.27
CA PHE A 97 4.13 -11.53 -0.19
C PHE A 97 5.16 -10.55 -0.73
N VAL A 98 4.81 -9.83 -1.78
CA VAL A 98 5.69 -8.84 -2.40
C VAL A 98 5.20 -7.44 -2.05
N VAL A 99 6.08 -6.63 -1.49
CA VAL A 99 5.87 -5.21 -1.24
C VAL A 99 6.70 -4.42 -2.24
N VAL A 100 6.07 -3.51 -2.98
CA VAL A 100 6.75 -2.65 -3.94
C VAL A 100 6.77 -1.21 -3.43
N GLY A 101 7.97 -0.65 -3.34
CA GLY A 101 8.25 0.68 -2.83
C GLY A 101 8.97 0.65 -1.48
N GLY A 102 10.22 1.11 -1.44
CA GLY A 102 11.08 1.16 -0.27
C GLY A 102 10.95 2.45 0.55
N GLY A 103 9.87 3.20 0.38
CA GLY A 103 9.50 4.33 1.23
C GLY A 103 9.02 3.89 2.62
N PRO A 104 8.66 4.85 3.51
CA PRO A 104 8.23 4.53 4.88
C PRO A 104 7.11 3.48 4.94
N THR A 105 6.07 3.61 4.12
CA THR A 105 4.94 2.68 4.09
C THR A 105 5.37 1.25 3.72
N GLY A 106 6.22 1.08 2.70
CA GLY A 106 6.67 -0.25 2.30
C GLY A 106 7.60 -0.90 3.32
N VAL A 107 8.50 -0.12 3.92
CA VAL A 107 9.38 -0.56 5.02
C VAL A 107 8.56 -1.03 6.23
N GLU A 108 7.58 -0.23 6.67
CA GLU A 108 6.67 -0.59 7.78
C GLU A 108 5.84 -1.82 7.43
N MET A 109 5.33 -1.92 6.20
CA MET A 109 4.53 -3.07 5.77
C MET A 109 5.35 -4.36 5.71
N ALA A 110 6.60 -4.31 5.19
CA ALA A 110 7.49 -5.46 5.16
C ALA A 110 7.83 -5.95 6.58
N GLY A 111 8.11 -5.02 7.50
CA GLY A 111 8.30 -5.34 8.93
C GLY A 111 7.06 -5.98 9.56
N ALA A 112 5.87 -5.43 9.29
CA ALA A 112 4.61 -5.96 9.79
C ALA A 112 4.30 -7.37 9.26
N PHE A 113 4.68 -7.70 8.03
CA PHE A 113 4.50 -9.05 7.49
C PHE A 113 5.28 -10.09 8.26
N VAL A 114 6.55 -9.86 8.55
CA VAL A 114 7.36 -10.86 9.29
C VAL A 114 6.89 -11.03 10.72
N GLU A 115 6.45 -9.94 11.38
CA GLU A 115 5.81 -10.02 12.71
C GLU A 115 4.47 -10.78 12.66
N LEU A 116 3.70 -10.60 11.58
CA LEU A 116 2.46 -11.34 11.37
C LEU A 116 2.74 -12.84 11.16
N PHE A 117 3.78 -13.22 10.43
CA PHE A 117 4.14 -14.62 10.22
C PHE A 117 4.47 -15.31 11.55
N ASP A 118 5.19 -14.62 12.45
CA ASP A 118 5.45 -15.11 13.81
C ASP A 118 4.16 -15.28 14.61
N THR A 119 3.26 -14.30 14.55
CA THR A 119 1.98 -14.33 15.28
C THR A 119 1.06 -15.45 14.80
N LEU A 120 0.95 -15.63 13.48
CA LEU A 120 0.09 -16.63 12.87
C LEU A 120 0.61 -18.07 13.06
N ASN A 121 1.86 -18.24 13.46
CA ASN A 121 2.43 -19.58 13.65
C ASN A 121 1.68 -20.42 14.70
N ASP A 122 1.10 -19.78 15.68
CA ASP A 122 0.33 -20.46 16.73
C ASP A 122 -1.09 -20.83 16.24
N ASP A 123 -1.61 -20.17 15.19
CA ASP A 123 -2.94 -20.40 14.62
C ASP A 123 -2.93 -21.53 13.57
N PHE A 124 -1.78 -21.81 12.94
CA PHE A 124 -1.66 -22.79 11.84
C PHE A 124 -0.75 -23.97 12.23
N ALA A 125 -1.32 -24.94 12.92
CA ALA A 125 -0.57 -26.08 13.45
C ALA A 125 -0.02 -27.09 12.41
N ARG A 126 -0.44 -27.00 11.14
CA ARG A 126 -0.05 -27.96 10.08
C ARG A 126 1.25 -27.61 9.38
N PHE A 127 1.76 -26.38 9.55
CA PHE A 127 3.02 -25.92 8.96
C PHE A 127 3.59 -24.75 9.75
N ASP A 128 4.89 -24.58 9.68
CA ASP A 128 5.55 -23.42 10.27
C ASP A 128 5.45 -22.22 9.31
N THR A 129 4.70 -21.19 9.73
CA THR A 129 4.47 -19.98 8.93
C THR A 129 5.76 -19.21 8.65
N ARG A 130 6.74 -19.23 9.56
CA ARG A 130 8.03 -18.54 9.46
C ARG A 130 8.92 -19.12 8.38
N THR A 131 8.80 -20.42 8.11
CA THR A 131 9.60 -21.11 7.08
C THR A 131 8.92 -21.17 5.72
N HIS A 132 7.59 -21.10 5.69
CA HIS A 132 6.80 -21.20 4.47
C HIS A 132 6.39 -19.85 3.89
N ALA A 133 6.15 -18.85 4.74
CA ALA A 133 5.84 -17.50 4.27
C ALA A 133 7.13 -16.70 3.98
N ARG A 134 7.10 -15.91 2.93
CA ARG A 134 8.21 -15.05 2.51
C ARG A 134 7.71 -13.64 2.27
N CYS A 135 8.45 -12.65 2.74
CA CYS A 135 8.25 -11.24 2.42
C CYS A 135 9.41 -10.74 1.56
N LEU A 136 9.11 -10.18 0.39
CA LEU A 136 10.06 -9.49 -0.47
C LEU A 136 9.71 -8.01 -0.50
N LEU A 137 10.71 -7.15 -0.31
CA LEU A 137 10.58 -5.70 -0.49
C LEU A 137 11.38 -5.27 -1.71
N LEU A 138 10.68 -4.78 -2.74
CA LEU A 138 11.29 -4.32 -4.00
C LEU A 138 11.33 -2.79 -4.01
N GLU A 139 12.51 -2.23 -4.28
CA GLU A 139 12.72 -0.79 -4.44
C GLU A 139 13.52 -0.53 -5.71
N MET A 140 13.05 0.40 -6.56
CA MET A 140 13.71 0.74 -7.82
C MET A 140 15.00 1.53 -7.63
N GLU A 141 15.10 2.31 -6.56
CA GLU A 141 16.31 3.07 -6.20
C GLU A 141 17.36 2.19 -5.53
N ASP A 142 18.60 2.72 -5.41
CA ASP A 142 19.75 2.01 -4.83
C ASP A 142 19.70 1.86 -3.30
N GLY A 143 18.60 2.23 -2.65
CA GLY A 143 18.45 2.13 -1.19
C GLY A 143 17.05 2.46 -0.71
N LEU A 144 16.71 1.89 0.43
CA LEU A 144 15.44 2.17 1.10
C LEU A 144 15.40 3.60 1.66
N LEU A 145 14.19 4.13 1.85
CA LEU A 145 13.96 5.45 2.45
C LEU A 145 14.78 6.56 1.76
N PRO A 146 14.61 6.84 0.46
CA PRO A 146 15.44 7.77 -0.31
C PRO A 146 15.66 9.15 0.34
N PRO A 147 14.69 9.77 1.06
CA PRO A 147 14.90 11.05 1.73
C PRO A 147 15.86 11.03 2.92
N TYR A 148 16.22 9.83 3.42
CA TYR A 148 17.08 9.67 4.59
C TYR A 148 18.55 9.52 4.19
N LYS A 149 19.45 9.78 5.17
CA LYS A 149 20.90 9.66 4.94
C LYS A 149 21.31 8.19 4.79
N ARG A 150 22.36 7.91 4.02
CA ARG A 150 22.88 6.56 3.76
C ARG A 150 23.08 5.67 4.99
N PRO A 151 23.54 6.15 6.16
CA PRO A 151 23.65 5.31 7.35
C PRO A 151 22.29 4.77 7.83
N GLN A 152 21.23 5.60 7.77
CA GLN A 152 19.88 5.19 8.16
C GLN A 152 19.27 4.20 7.13
N GLN A 153 19.49 4.44 5.85
CA GLN A 153 19.07 3.53 4.77
C GLN A 153 19.66 2.13 5.01
N ARG A 154 20.97 2.03 5.17
CA ARG A 154 21.67 0.76 5.43
C ARG A 154 21.24 0.11 6.75
N TYR A 155 21.02 0.88 7.79
CA TYR A 155 20.49 0.36 9.05
C TYR A 155 19.11 -0.29 8.84
N THR A 156 18.21 0.36 8.10
CA THR A 156 16.88 -0.17 7.79
C THR A 156 16.96 -1.46 6.99
N GLU A 157 17.78 -1.51 5.95
CA GLU A 157 18.04 -2.71 5.15
C GLU A 157 18.53 -3.87 6.05
N THR A 158 19.59 -3.63 6.82
CA THR A 158 20.15 -4.63 7.75
C THR A 158 19.12 -5.16 8.75
N VAL A 159 18.29 -4.29 9.32
CA VAL A 159 17.26 -4.69 10.29
C VAL A 159 16.16 -5.53 9.63
N LEU A 160 15.71 -5.14 8.44
CA LEU A 160 14.68 -5.90 7.70
C LEU A 160 15.20 -7.27 7.28
N GLU A 161 16.42 -7.34 6.73
CA GLU A 161 17.07 -8.60 6.34
C GLU A 161 17.28 -9.53 7.56
N ALA A 162 17.74 -8.99 8.69
CA ALA A 162 17.90 -9.75 9.92
C ALA A 162 16.58 -10.31 10.46
N ARG A 163 15.44 -9.69 10.11
CA ARG A 163 14.09 -10.18 10.42
C ARG A 163 13.52 -11.15 9.39
N GLY A 164 14.24 -11.42 8.29
CA GLY A 164 13.83 -12.37 7.25
C GLY A 164 13.11 -11.75 6.05
N VAL A 165 13.16 -10.42 5.88
CA VAL A 165 12.69 -9.77 4.65
C VAL A 165 13.76 -9.91 3.56
N ASP A 166 13.38 -10.37 2.37
CA ASP A 166 14.24 -10.36 1.17
C ASP A 166 14.18 -8.94 0.55
N VAL A 167 15.17 -8.10 0.90
CA VAL A 167 15.25 -6.71 0.43
C VAL A 167 15.99 -6.67 -0.91
N ARG A 168 15.34 -6.08 -1.92
CA ARG A 168 15.90 -5.93 -3.28
C ARG A 168 15.82 -4.49 -3.74
N THR A 169 16.88 -3.75 -3.57
CA THR A 169 17.08 -2.41 -4.15
C THR A 169 17.53 -2.50 -5.61
N GLY A 170 17.47 -1.41 -6.36
CA GLY A 170 17.74 -1.40 -7.80
C GLY A 170 16.82 -2.31 -8.62
N THR A 171 15.62 -2.62 -8.09
CA THR A 171 14.71 -3.63 -8.65
C THR A 171 13.37 -2.99 -9.00
N ALA A 172 13.19 -2.67 -10.27
CA ALA A 172 11.96 -2.08 -10.78
C ALA A 172 10.99 -3.15 -11.31
N VAL A 173 9.70 -2.94 -11.05
CA VAL A 173 8.61 -3.75 -11.61
C VAL A 173 8.29 -3.29 -13.02
N GLU A 174 8.12 -4.23 -13.94
CA GLU A 174 7.73 -4.00 -15.34
C GLU A 174 6.21 -4.15 -15.51
N ARG A 175 5.63 -5.23 -14.98
CA ARG A 175 4.19 -5.51 -15.00
C ARG A 175 3.81 -6.52 -13.93
N VAL A 176 2.52 -6.63 -13.67
CA VAL A 176 1.94 -7.54 -12.68
C VAL A 176 0.90 -8.44 -13.34
N ASP A 177 1.05 -9.74 -13.16
CA ASP A 177 0.06 -10.75 -13.53
C ASP A 177 -0.64 -11.30 -12.27
N PRO A 178 -1.75 -12.05 -12.36
CA PRO A 178 -2.49 -12.56 -11.19
C PRO A 178 -1.66 -13.34 -10.17
N ASN A 179 -0.57 -14.00 -10.63
CA ASN A 179 0.24 -14.90 -9.81
C ASN A 179 1.74 -14.63 -9.89
N GLN A 180 2.14 -13.51 -10.46
CA GLN A 180 3.57 -13.14 -10.56
C GLN A 180 3.79 -11.67 -10.85
N VAL A 181 4.95 -11.19 -10.42
CA VAL A 181 5.47 -9.84 -10.73
C VAL A 181 6.65 -9.99 -11.67
N HIS A 182 6.65 -9.26 -12.78
CA HIS A 182 7.76 -9.22 -13.74
C HIS A 182 8.67 -8.04 -13.43
N LEU A 183 9.97 -8.27 -13.53
CA LEU A 183 11.00 -7.29 -13.23
C LEU A 183 11.61 -6.73 -14.53
N GLN A 184 11.93 -5.44 -14.55
CA GLN A 184 12.57 -4.78 -15.70
C GLN A 184 13.94 -5.39 -16.03
N SER A 185 14.65 -5.93 -15.04
CA SER A 185 15.91 -6.65 -15.24
C SER A 185 15.75 -8.04 -15.89
N GLY A 186 14.52 -8.46 -16.14
CA GLY A 186 14.15 -9.81 -16.56
C GLY A 186 13.83 -10.73 -15.39
N GLY A 187 13.09 -11.79 -15.70
CA GLY A 187 12.62 -12.74 -14.70
C GLY A 187 11.29 -12.33 -14.05
N ALA A 188 10.79 -13.21 -13.22
CA ALA A 188 9.53 -12.99 -12.49
C ALA A 188 9.57 -13.59 -11.09
N ILE A 189 8.84 -12.98 -10.17
CA ILE A 189 8.63 -13.45 -8.80
C ILE A 189 7.22 -14.02 -8.72
N LYS A 190 7.10 -15.29 -8.37
CA LYS A 190 5.80 -15.92 -8.11
C LYS A 190 5.23 -15.39 -6.81
N THR A 191 4.08 -14.78 -6.89
CA THR A 191 3.33 -14.24 -5.76
C THR A 191 1.85 -14.16 -6.09
N GLN A 192 1.00 -14.35 -5.11
CA GLN A 192 -0.43 -14.11 -5.22
C GLN A 192 -0.89 -12.90 -4.40
N THR A 193 0.05 -12.20 -3.76
CA THR A 193 -0.25 -11.00 -2.98
C THR A 193 0.84 -9.96 -3.17
N LEU A 194 0.52 -8.94 -3.95
CA LEU A 194 1.36 -7.77 -4.18
C LEU A 194 0.78 -6.57 -3.42
N VAL A 195 1.59 -5.96 -2.55
CA VAL A 195 1.27 -4.68 -1.92
C VAL A 195 1.95 -3.56 -2.69
N TRP A 196 1.17 -2.62 -3.19
CA TRP A 196 1.68 -1.48 -3.92
C TRP A 196 1.82 -0.27 -3.00
N ALA A 197 3.04 0.02 -2.56
CA ALA A 197 3.41 1.15 -1.70
C ALA A 197 4.38 2.14 -2.39
N ALA A 198 4.51 2.05 -3.72
CA ALA A 198 5.54 2.74 -4.49
C ALA A 198 5.25 4.22 -4.74
N GLY A 199 4.02 4.68 -4.60
CA GLY A 199 3.77 6.08 -4.88
C GLY A 199 2.38 6.60 -4.58
N VAL A 200 2.35 7.92 -4.44
CA VAL A 200 1.12 8.69 -4.29
C VAL A 200 1.20 9.90 -5.21
N GLU A 201 0.07 10.30 -5.74
CA GLU A 201 -0.10 11.54 -6.49
C GLU A 201 -1.13 12.46 -5.83
N ALA A 202 -1.14 13.73 -6.21
CA ALA A 202 -2.12 14.67 -5.69
C ALA A 202 -3.55 14.19 -5.99
N SER A 203 -4.45 14.38 -5.03
CA SER A 203 -5.87 14.09 -5.27
C SER A 203 -6.37 14.79 -6.52
N PRO A 204 -7.19 14.15 -7.38
CA PRO A 204 -7.78 14.77 -8.58
C PRO A 204 -8.54 16.07 -8.28
N VAL A 205 -9.01 16.27 -7.06
CA VAL A 205 -9.63 17.53 -6.61
C VAL A 205 -8.67 18.73 -6.70
N ALA A 206 -7.36 18.49 -6.64
CA ALA A 206 -6.35 19.55 -6.76
C ALA A 206 -6.21 20.09 -8.21
N GLY A 207 -6.70 19.36 -9.20
CA GLY A 207 -6.71 19.74 -10.63
C GLY A 207 -8.05 20.27 -11.12
N MET A 208 -9.04 20.39 -10.24
CA MET A 208 -10.35 20.97 -10.52
C MET A 208 -10.30 22.49 -10.38
#